data_b7cf0b7a6109861890e92e2dbfdbd196
#
_entry.id   b7cf0b7a6109861890e92e2dbfdbd196
#
_cell.length_a   1.000
_cell.length_b   1.000
_cell.length_c   1.000
_cell.angle_alpha   90.00
_cell.angle_beta   90.00
_cell.angle_gamma   90.00
#
_symmetry.space_group_name_H-M   'P 1'
#
loop_
_entity.id
_entity.type
_entity.pdbx_description
1 polymer ?
#
loop_
_entity_poly.entity_id
_entity_poly.type
_entity_poly.pdbx_seq_one_letter_code
_entity_poly.pdbx_strand_id
1 'polypeptide(L)'
;MSRQLKLGAFLMATGHHVAAWRHPQVPANAGLDFAHYKRLAQIAEAAKFDTLFVADSVAAPTQDIASRMARSDHFEPLTLLSALSAVTERIGLIATATTSYNEPYHVARKFASLDHLSGGRAGWNLVTSDNAAEALNFGRDEHIGHAERYSRAREFHQVVTGLWDSWEDDAFVRDKASGAYYDPAKLHVLDHVGEHFRVKGPLNVARSPQGQPVIVQAGSSETGRELAAQTAEVVFTAQTSLAGAQAFYADLKGRLAKYGRSADSLKIMPGVFVVVGQTEAEAQEKCETFQQLVEPEVGVALLGRMLGNFDLSKYPLDGPLPELPLTDSGQQSRQRLLTELAGRENLTLAELGRKIAGGRGHYSLVGKPAQIADRLQEWFEQGAADGFNVLVPHLPGGLEDFANGVVPELQRRGLFRTEYEGRTLRENLGLARPQNRFV
;
A
#
# COMPACT_ATOMS: atom_id res chain seq x y z
N MET A 1 -25.05 7.58 -9.67
CA MET A 1 -23.95 8.56 -9.41
C MET A 1 -22.84 8.29 -10.41
N SER A 2 -22.14 9.31 -10.89
CA SER A 2 -20.95 9.12 -11.74
C SER A 2 -19.86 8.42 -10.93
N ARG A 3 -19.06 7.57 -11.58
CA ARG A 3 -17.89 6.91 -10.98
C ARG A 3 -16.91 7.99 -10.48
N GLN A 4 -16.41 7.85 -9.26
CA GLN A 4 -15.44 8.77 -8.65
C GLN A 4 -14.10 8.08 -8.38
N LEU A 5 -13.02 8.86 -8.49
CA LEU A 5 -11.66 8.45 -8.12
C LEU A 5 -11.59 8.04 -6.64
N LYS A 6 -10.68 7.12 -6.33
CA LYS A 6 -10.26 6.80 -4.97
C LYS A 6 -8.84 7.32 -4.73
N LEU A 7 -8.59 7.94 -3.57
CA LEU A 7 -7.29 8.46 -3.22
C LEU A 7 -6.77 7.83 -1.92
N GLY A 8 -5.60 7.23 -1.99
CA GLY A 8 -4.83 6.78 -0.83
C GLY A 8 -3.64 7.70 -0.58
N ALA A 9 -3.36 8.05 0.65
CA ALA A 9 -2.14 8.70 1.05
C ALA A 9 -1.13 7.62 1.47
N PHE A 10 -0.11 7.38 0.65
CA PHE A 10 0.95 6.46 1.01
C PHE A 10 1.95 7.18 1.91
N LEU A 11 1.94 6.83 3.19
CA LEU A 11 2.80 7.48 4.18
C LEU A 11 4.16 6.77 4.26
N MET A 12 5.20 7.55 4.11
CA MET A 12 6.56 7.23 4.54
C MET A 12 7.05 8.41 5.38
N ALA A 13 7.66 8.15 6.52
CA ALA A 13 7.93 9.16 7.55
C ALA A 13 8.35 10.54 7.03
N THR A 14 9.36 10.58 6.17
CA THR A 14 9.92 11.83 5.62
C THR A 14 9.37 12.19 4.23
N GLY A 15 8.66 11.25 3.57
CA GLY A 15 8.25 11.33 2.16
C GLY A 15 8.88 10.25 1.30
N HIS A 16 8.49 10.22 0.02
CA HIS A 16 8.92 9.14 -0.87
C HIS A 16 10.29 9.37 -1.51
N HIS A 17 10.72 10.62 -1.66
CA HIS A 17 12.04 10.92 -2.17
C HIS A 17 13.13 10.45 -1.18
N VAL A 18 14.14 9.73 -1.68
CA VAL A 18 15.15 9.12 -0.81
C VAL A 18 15.94 10.13 0.03
N ALA A 19 16.11 11.36 -0.50
CA ALA A 19 16.78 12.46 0.17
C ALA A 19 15.82 13.41 0.93
N ALA A 20 14.52 13.08 1.05
CA ALA A 20 13.53 13.94 1.69
C ALA A 20 13.91 14.35 3.11
N TRP A 21 14.51 13.45 3.89
CA TRP A 21 14.95 13.69 5.27
C TRP A 21 15.99 14.83 5.41
N ARG A 22 16.70 15.15 4.30
CA ARG A 22 17.67 16.26 4.24
C ARG A 22 17.00 17.61 3.96
N HIS A 23 15.73 17.61 3.58
CA HIS A 23 15.02 18.84 3.27
C HIS A 23 14.72 19.63 4.57
N PRO A 24 15.02 20.96 4.62
CA PRO A 24 14.89 21.74 5.86
C PRO A 24 13.50 21.73 6.52
N GLN A 25 12.44 21.53 5.77
CA GLN A 25 11.06 21.50 6.25
C GLN A 25 10.61 20.12 6.77
N VAL A 26 11.46 19.09 6.67
CA VAL A 26 11.15 17.73 7.13
C VAL A 26 11.69 17.53 8.54
N PRO A 27 10.87 17.05 9.50
CA PRO A 27 11.37 16.74 10.83
C PRO A 27 12.45 15.65 10.78
N ALA A 28 13.58 15.87 11.44
CA ALA A 28 14.71 14.95 11.43
C ALA A 28 14.36 13.57 12.05
N ASN A 29 13.45 13.55 13.03
CA ASN A 29 12.98 12.37 13.75
C ASN A 29 11.60 11.87 13.26
N ALA A 30 11.19 12.24 12.06
CA ALA A 30 9.85 11.94 11.53
C ALA A 30 9.43 10.46 11.65
N GLY A 31 10.38 9.52 11.60
CA GLY A 31 10.13 8.07 11.69
C GLY A 31 9.43 7.64 12.98
N LEU A 32 9.75 8.28 14.09
CA LEU A 32 9.24 7.97 15.43
C LEU A 32 8.51 9.15 16.10
N ASP A 33 8.07 10.13 15.32
CA ASP A 33 7.29 11.27 15.81
C ASP A 33 5.78 11.05 15.58
N PHE A 34 5.06 10.65 16.61
CA PHE A 34 3.60 10.46 16.51
C PHE A 34 2.85 11.74 16.17
N ALA A 35 3.30 12.92 16.66
CA ALA A 35 2.65 14.18 16.34
C ALA A 35 2.73 14.50 14.85
N HIS A 36 3.85 14.16 14.21
CA HIS A 36 4.01 14.24 12.76
C HIS A 36 2.99 13.35 12.02
N TYR A 37 2.88 12.06 12.35
CA TYR A 37 1.92 11.15 11.72
C TYR A 37 0.47 11.58 11.98
N LYS A 38 0.14 12.05 13.18
CA LYS A 38 -1.18 12.62 13.48
C LYS A 38 -1.51 13.78 12.55
N ARG A 39 -0.59 14.71 12.34
CA ARG A 39 -0.76 15.84 11.40
C ARG A 39 -1.02 15.33 9.98
N LEU A 40 -0.23 14.36 9.50
CA LEU A 40 -0.39 13.78 8.16
C LEU A 40 -1.78 13.14 7.99
N ALA A 41 -2.22 12.38 8.98
CA ALA A 41 -3.53 11.73 8.97
C ALA A 41 -4.66 12.77 8.91
N GLN A 42 -4.56 13.85 9.68
CA GLN A 42 -5.55 14.92 9.71
C GLN A 42 -5.57 15.73 8.40
N ILE A 43 -4.42 15.98 7.76
CA ILE A 43 -4.35 16.61 6.43
C ILE A 43 -5.06 15.74 5.39
N ALA A 44 -4.74 14.45 5.35
CA ALA A 44 -5.35 13.52 4.40
C ALA A 44 -6.86 13.37 4.61
N GLU A 45 -7.31 13.28 5.87
CA GLU A 45 -8.74 13.18 6.20
C GLU A 45 -9.51 14.47 5.86
N ALA A 46 -8.95 15.63 6.17
CA ALA A 46 -9.55 16.92 5.81
C ALA A 46 -9.70 17.07 4.28
N ALA A 47 -8.74 16.57 3.52
CA ALA A 47 -8.78 16.52 2.06
C ALA A 47 -9.61 15.35 1.50
N LYS A 48 -10.33 14.58 2.33
CA LYS A 48 -11.26 13.51 1.96
C LYS A 48 -10.62 12.27 1.32
N PHE A 49 -9.33 12.04 1.54
CA PHE A 49 -8.69 10.81 1.08
C PHE A 49 -9.43 9.57 1.58
N ASP A 50 -9.46 8.52 0.75
CA ASP A 50 -10.09 7.24 1.12
C ASP A 50 -9.28 6.50 2.18
N THR A 51 -7.94 6.54 2.09
CA THR A 51 -7.06 5.73 2.93
C THR A 51 -5.76 6.40 3.33
N LEU A 52 -5.25 6.05 4.52
CA LEU A 52 -3.83 6.07 4.84
C LEU A 52 -3.28 4.68 4.55
N PHE A 53 -2.17 4.60 3.84
CA PHE A 53 -1.49 3.34 3.53
C PHE A 53 -0.09 3.37 4.12
N VAL A 54 0.25 2.38 4.95
CA VAL A 54 1.56 2.24 5.60
C VAL A 54 2.17 0.91 5.20
N ALA A 55 3.26 0.98 4.42
CA ALA A 55 4.07 -0.19 4.07
C ALA A 55 4.97 -0.61 5.25
N ASP A 56 5.42 -1.85 5.22
CA ASP A 56 6.31 -2.41 6.23
C ASP A 56 7.38 -3.32 5.62
N SER A 57 8.48 -3.47 6.35
CA SER A 57 9.49 -4.51 6.20
C SER A 57 10.03 -4.84 7.58
N VAL A 58 10.05 -6.12 7.92
CA VAL A 58 10.48 -6.60 9.24
C VAL A 58 11.99 -6.86 9.33
N ALA A 59 12.77 -6.17 8.48
CA ALA A 59 14.24 -6.15 8.53
C ALA A 59 14.77 -4.74 8.25
N ALA A 60 15.64 -4.27 9.12
CA ALA A 60 16.37 -3.03 8.89
C ALA A 60 17.49 -3.25 7.83
N PRO A 61 17.76 -2.25 6.97
CA PRO A 61 18.91 -2.32 6.08
C PRO A 61 20.21 -2.15 6.86
N THR A 62 21.19 -3.01 6.58
CA THR A 62 22.48 -3.06 7.33
C THR A 62 23.68 -2.60 6.52
N GLN A 63 23.52 -2.26 5.24
CA GLN A 63 24.61 -1.76 4.39
C GLN A 63 24.98 -0.32 4.79
N ASP A 64 26.27 0.03 4.76
CA ASP A 64 26.77 1.37 5.15
C ASP A 64 26.04 2.51 4.44
N ILE A 65 25.78 2.34 3.13
CA ILE A 65 25.05 3.34 2.34
C ILE A 65 23.61 3.60 2.86
N ALA A 66 23.01 2.62 3.55
CA ALA A 66 21.67 2.79 4.12
C ALA A 66 21.66 3.81 5.27
N SER A 67 22.81 4.09 5.90
CA SER A 67 22.96 5.14 6.92
C SER A 67 22.65 6.54 6.38
N ARG A 68 22.65 6.71 5.05
CA ARG A 68 22.34 7.96 4.35
C ARG A 68 20.88 8.04 3.90
N MET A 69 20.05 7.07 4.27
CA MET A 69 18.63 6.97 3.91
C MET A 69 17.77 6.91 5.18
N ALA A 70 16.76 7.74 5.31
CA ALA A 70 15.79 7.68 6.43
C ALA A 70 14.81 6.51 6.21
N ARG A 71 15.29 5.27 6.32
CA ARG A 71 14.53 4.04 6.04
C ARG A 71 14.73 2.96 7.10
N SER A 72 15.41 3.28 8.20
CA SER A 72 15.82 2.29 9.21
C SER A 72 14.97 2.34 10.47
N ASP A 73 14.26 3.44 10.69
CA ASP A 73 13.41 3.66 11.87
C ASP A 73 12.00 4.11 11.46
N HIS A 74 11.02 3.39 11.91
CA HIS A 74 9.60 3.71 11.71
C HIS A 74 8.73 2.91 12.69
N PHE A 75 7.54 3.43 12.96
CA PHE A 75 6.56 2.68 13.74
C PHE A 75 6.05 1.45 12.98
N GLU A 76 5.75 0.38 13.71
CA GLU A 76 5.03 -0.78 13.19
C GLU A 76 3.62 -0.34 12.76
N PRO A 77 3.14 -0.75 11.55
CA PRO A 77 1.92 -0.20 10.96
C PRO A 77 0.65 -0.37 11.78
N LEU A 78 0.41 -1.56 12.35
CA LEU A 78 -0.81 -1.80 13.14
C LEU A 78 -0.84 -0.97 14.42
N THR A 79 0.29 -0.87 15.10
CA THR A 79 0.44 -0.05 16.31
C THR A 79 0.22 1.44 15.99
N LEU A 80 0.86 1.93 14.93
CA LEU A 80 0.70 3.32 14.49
C LEU A 80 -0.75 3.62 14.10
N LEU A 81 -1.36 2.78 13.25
CA LEU A 81 -2.71 3.02 12.76
C LEU A 81 -3.77 2.85 13.85
N SER A 82 -3.51 2.00 14.87
CA SER A 82 -4.37 1.93 16.05
C SER A 82 -4.36 3.24 16.83
N ALA A 83 -3.20 3.87 17.00
CA ALA A 83 -3.12 5.19 17.62
C ALA A 83 -3.77 6.28 16.75
N LEU A 84 -3.57 6.24 15.43
CA LEU A 84 -4.20 7.18 14.49
C LEU A 84 -5.71 7.02 14.40
N SER A 85 -6.24 5.82 14.64
CA SER A 85 -7.70 5.59 14.67
C SER A 85 -8.43 6.43 15.72
N ALA A 86 -7.75 6.77 16.82
CA ALA A 86 -8.28 7.59 17.90
C ALA A 86 -8.28 9.11 17.61
N VAL A 87 -7.61 9.55 16.56
CA VAL A 87 -7.46 10.97 16.18
C VAL A 87 -7.96 11.27 14.76
N THR A 88 -8.64 10.30 14.15
CA THR A 88 -9.33 10.37 12.85
C THR A 88 -10.70 9.75 12.94
N GLU A 89 -11.64 10.12 12.06
CA GLU A 89 -13.05 9.68 12.14
C GLU A 89 -13.53 8.93 10.89
N ARG A 90 -12.96 9.18 9.72
CA ARG A 90 -13.51 8.75 8.42
C ARG A 90 -12.51 8.02 7.53
N ILE A 91 -11.25 8.45 7.54
CA ILE A 91 -10.24 7.92 6.64
C ILE A 91 -9.93 6.45 6.96
N GLY A 92 -9.80 5.62 5.93
CA GLY A 92 -9.41 4.22 6.04
C GLY A 92 -7.95 4.04 6.47
N LEU A 93 -7.67 2.96 7.17
CA LEU A 93 -6.39 2.68 7.82
C LEU A 93 -5.83 1.34 7.32
N ILE A 94 -4.96 1.40 6.30
CA ILE A 94 -4.40 0.20 5.67
C ILE A 94 -3.01 -0.08 6.24
N ALA A 95 -2.91 -1.14 7.06
CA ALA A 95 -1.67 -1.65 7.60
C ALA A 95 -1.09 -2.78 6.77
N THR A 96 0.20 -2.80 6.56
CA THR A 96 0.91 -3.95 5.99
C THR A 96 1.19 -5.00 7.06
N ALA A 97 0.86 -6.26 6.77
CA ALA A 97 1.29 -7.41 7.55
C ALA A 97 1.59 -8.59 6.63
N THR A 98 2.81 -9.11 6.69
CA THR A 98 3.25 -10.22 5.85
C THR A 98 2.64 -11.55 6.30
N THR A 99 2.32 -12.41 5.33
CA THR A 99 1.90 -13.78 5.56
C THR A 99 3.08 -14.73 5.81
N SER A 100 4.31 -14.32 5.47
CA SER A 100 5.51 -15.15 5.59
C SER A 100 5.98 -15.31 7.02
N TYR A 101 5.93 -14.24 7.81
CA TYR A 101 6.52 -14.15 9.15
C TYR A 101 5.51 -13.72 10.23
N ASN A 102 4.24 -14.10 10.05
CA ASN A 102 3.18 -13.93 11.03
C ASN A 102 2.38 -15.22 11.19
N GLU A 103 1.59 -15.28 12.26
CA GLU A 103 0.60 -16.31 12.52
C GLU A 103 -0.81 -15.80 12.18
N PRO A 104 -1.64 -16.58 11.43
CA PRO A 104 -2.93 -16.10 10.94
C PRO A 104 -3.90 -15.73 12.05
N TYR A 105 -3.90 -16.44 13.20
CA TYR A 105 -4.74 -16.10 14.34
C TYR A 105 -4.39 -14.73 14.92
N HIS A 106 -3.10 -14.38 15.02
CA HIS A 106 -2.67 -13.08 15.51
C HIS A 106 -3.05 -11.96 14.54
N VAL A 107 -2.88 -12.18 13.24
CA VAL A 107 -3.27 -11.19 12.21
C VAL A 107 -4.78 -10.99 12.22
N ALA A 108 -5.57 -12.07 12.22
CA ALA A 108 -7.03 -11.98 12.31
C ALA A 108 -7.48 -11.17 13.54
N ARG A 109 -6.92 -11.46 14.70
CA ARG A 109 -7.25 -10.78 15.95
C ARG A 109 -6.89 -9.30 15.96
N LYS A 110 -5.69 -8.96 15.49
CA LYS A 110 -5.19 -7.58 15.46
C LYS A 110 -6.00 -6.70 14.50
N PHE A 111 -6.27 -7.19 13.29
CA PHE A 111 -7.06 -6.43 12.31
C PHE A 111 -8.53 -6.31 12.71
N ALA A 112 -9.15 -7.34 13.28
CA ALA A 112 -10.49 -7.23 13.84
C ALA A 112 -10.55 -6.20 14.97
N SER A 113 -9.52 -6.16 15.84
CA SER A 113 -9.43 -5.15 16.89
C SER A 113 -9.28 -3.74 16.33
N LEU A 114 -8.41 -3.53 15.34
CA LEU A 114 -8.28 -2.24 14.66
C LEU A 114 -9.59 -1.83 13.99
N ASP A 115 -10.31 -2.77 13.39
CA ASP A 115 -11.60 -2.46 12.75
C ASP A 115 -12.65 -1.98 13.76
N HIS A 116 -12.72 -2.63 14.92
CA HIS A 116 -13.58 -2.16 16.01
C HIS A 116 -13.15 -0.79 16.57
N LEU A 117 -11.84 -0.60 16.84
CA LEU A 117 -11.30 0.67 17.35
C LEU A 117 -11.58 1.84 16.40
N SER A 118 -11.51 1.58 15.12
CA SER A 118 -11.71 2.59 14.07
C SER A 118 -13.16 2.73 13.60
N GLY A 119 -14.09 1.90 14.08
CA GLY A 119 -15.49 1.91 13.64
C GLY A 119 -15.67 1.43 12.20
N GLY A 120 -14.88 0.44 11.76
CA GLY A 120 -15.01 -0.17 10.44
C GLY A 120 -14.11 0.44 9.36
N ARG A 121 -12.89 0.89 9.73
CA ARG A 121 -12.00 1.57 8.78
C ARG A 121 -10.68 0.81 8.51
N ALA A 122 -10.52 -0.41 9.03
CA ALA A 122 -9.30 -1.20 8.85
C ALA A 122 -9.21 -1.82 7.45
N GLY A 123 -7.98 -1.84 6.91
CA GLY A 123 -7.60 -2.62 5.75
C GLY A 123 -6.27 -3.33 5.99
N TRP A 124 -6.15 -4.52 5.45
CA TRP A 124 -4.95 -5.35 5.53
C TRP A 124 -4.25 -5.42 4.17
N ASN A 125 -3.07 -4.79 4.08
CA ASN A 125 -2.18 -5.01 2.95
C ASN A 125 -1.44 -6.34 3.14
N LEU A 126 -1.98 -7.37 2.49
CA LEU A 126 -1.48 -8.74 2.49
C LEU A 126 -0.28 -8.84 1.55
N VAL A 127 0.90 -9.05 2.12
CA VAL A 127 2.14 -9.22 1.37
C VAL A 127 2.81 -10.56 1.69
N THR A 128 3.68 -11.01 0.80
CA THR A 128 4.40 -12.29 0.93
C THR A 128 5.88 -12.11 1.29
N SER A 129 6.30 -10.92 1.67
CA SER A 129 7.71 -10.53 1.85
C SER A 129 8.57 -10.79 0.61
N ASP A 130 9.43 -9.87 0.26
CA ASP A 130 10.37 -10.00 -0.85
C ASP A 130 11.83 -9.76 -0.41
N ASN A 131 12.02 -9.33 0.83
CA ASN A 131 13.32 -9.08 1.43
C ASN A 131 13.85 -10.34 2.15
N ALA A 132 14.88 -10.96 1.58
CA ALA A 132 15.46 -12.17 2.15
C ALA A 132 16.01 -12.00 3.58
N ALA A 133 16.46 -10.79 3.94
CA ALA A 133 16.96 -10.49 5.29
C ALA A 133 15.89 -10.63 6.38
N GLU A 134 14.61 -10.57 6.03
CA GLU A 134 13.51 -10.76 6.98
C GLU A 134 13.53 -12.16 7.61
N ALA A 135 13.90 -13.20 6.85
CA ALA A 135 13.95 -14.58 7.31
C ALA A 135 14.83 -14.76 8.56
N LEU A 136 15.96 -14.07 8.60
CA LEU A 136 16.95 -14.17 9.69
C LEU A 136 16.37 -13.69 11.04
N ASN A 137 15.41 -12.76 11.03
CA ASN A 137 14.76 -12.27 12.25
C ASN A 137 13.70 -13.23 12.80
N PHE A 138 13.39 -14.31 12.05
CA PHE A 138 12.38 -15.30 12.42
C PHE A 138 12.95 -16.72 12.50
N GLY A 139 14.27 -16.86 12.79
CA GLY A 139 14.93 -18.14 13.02
C GLY A 139 15.04 -19.02 11.76
N ARG A 140 15.09 -18.42 10.59
CA ARG A 140 15.26 -19.12 9.31
C ARG A 140 16.56 -18.69 8.67
N ASP A 141 17.38 -19.64 8.23
CA ASP A 141 18.65 -19.38 7.54
C ASP A 141 18.43 -18.89 6.09
N GLU A 142 17.29 -19.27 5.48
CA GLU A 142 16.93 -18.94 4.13
C GLU A 142 15.51 -18.38 4.02
N HIS A 143 15.30 -17.54 3.03
CA HIS A 143 13.99 -17.00 2.70
C HIS A 143 13.11 -18.09 2.09
N ILE A 144 11.81 -18.07 2.45
CA ILE A 144 10.82 -18.99 1.89
C ILE A 144 10.76 -18.83 0.37
N GLY A 145 10.77 -19.93 -0.39
CA GLY A 145 10.71 -19.93 -1.84
C GLY A 145 9.45 -19.25 -2.39
N HIS A 146 9.54 -18.64 -3.57
CA HIS A 146 8.44 -17.86 -4.15
C HIS A 146 7.12 -18.63 -4.22
N ALA A 147 7.12 -19.87 -4.75
CA ALA A 147 5.92 -20.69 -4.90
C ALA A 147 5.29 -21.02 -3.53
N GLU A 148 6.11 -21.38 -2.55
CA GLU A 148 5.67 -21.69 -1.19
C GLU A 148 5.09 -20.47 -0.50
N ARG A 149 5.69 -19.28 -0.66
CA ARG A 149 5.14 -18.03 -0.09
C ARG A 149 3.72 -17.75 -0.57
N TYR A 150 3.45 -17.99 -1.85
CA TYR A 150 2.11 -17.78 -2.42
C TYR A 150 1.12 -18.90 -2.03
N SER A 151 1.57 -20.17 -1.91
CA SER A 151 0.74 -21.26 -1.36
C SER A 151 0.33 -20.93 0.08
N ARG A 152 1.32 -20.59 0.91
CA ARG A 152 1.11 -20.17 2.29
C ARG A 152 0.18 -18.94 2.40
N ALA A 153 0.33 -17.94 1.53
CA ALA A 153 -0.49 -16.73 1.56
C ALA A 153 -1.96 -17.00 1.25
N ARG A 154 -2.26 -17.92 0.32
CA ARG A 154 -3.66 -18.33 0.05
C ARG A 154 -4.31 -18.97 1.26
N GLU A 155 -3.61 -19.92 1.89
CA GLU A 155 -4.12 -20.61 3.07
C GLU A 155 -4.23 -19.64 4.26
N PHE A 156 -3.23 -18.78 4.44
CA PHE A 156 -3.26 -17.72 5.47
C PHE A 156 -4.49 -16.83 5.33
N HIS A 157 -4.78 -16.35 4.12
CA HIS A 157 -5.98 -15.56 3.83
C HIS A 157 -7.26 -16.32 4.16
N GLN A 158 -7.37 -17.61 3.78
CA GLN A 158 -8.53 -18.45 4.09
C GLN A 158 -8.76 -18.60 5.59
N VAL A 159 -7.69 -18.79 6.36
CA VAL A 159 -7.76 -18.90 7.82
C VAL A 159 -8.17 -17.57 8.45
N VAL A 160 -7.55 -16.45 8.05
CA VAL A 160 -7.85 -15.12 8.61
C VAL A 160 -9.30 -14.73 8.35
N THR A 161 -9.76 -14.86 7.11
CA THR A 161 -11.16 -14.52 6.76
C THR A 161 -12.16 -15.48 7.39
N GLY A 162 -11.80 -16.76 7.56
CA GLY A 162 -12.62 -17.72 8.31
C GLY A 162 -12.76 -17.37 9.78
N LEU A 163 -11.70 -16.92 10.41
CA LEU A 163 -11.70 -16.46 11.80
C LEU A 163 -12.54 -15.19 11.98
N TRP A 164 -12.55 -14.27 11.02
CA TRP A 164 -13.39 -13.07 11.09
C TRP A 164 -14.88 -13.36 11.03
N ASP A 165 -15.26 -14.50 10.47
CA ASP A 165 -16.65 -14.98 10.39
C ASP A 165 -17.03 -15.93 11.56
N SER A 166 -16.18 -16.11 12.59
CA SER A 166 -16.48 -16.98 13.75
C SER A 166 -17.76 -16.62 14.49
N TRP A 167 -18.20 -15.40 14.41
CA TRP A 167 -19.43 -14.90 15.04
C TRP A 167 -20.38 -14.32 13.99
N GLU A 168 -21.67 -14.58 14.15
CA GLU A 168 -22.69 -13.84 13.40
C GLU A 168 -22.80 -12.42 13.93
N ASP A 169 -23.39 -11.51 13.13
CA ASP A 169 -23.47 -10.10 13.47
C ASP A 169 -24.19 -9.83 14.80
N ASP A 170 -25.23 -10.60 15.09
CA ASP A 170 -26.09 -10.50 16.27
C ASP A 170 -25.83 -11.59 17.33
N ALA A 171 -24.68 -12.27 17.26
CA ALA A 171 -24.33 -13.33 18.20
C ALA A 171 -24.26 -12.86 19.66
N PHE A 172 -23.82 -11.64 19.91
CA PHE A 172 -23.65 -11.09 21.26
C PHE A 172 -24.90 -10.36 21.75
N VAL A 173 -25.83 -11.09 22.35
CA VAL A 173 -27.12 -10.57 22.87
C VAL A 173 -26.97 -9.71 24.12
N ARG A 174 -25.98 -9.98 24.98
CA ARG A 174 -25.66 -9.23 26.21
C ARG A 174 -26.89 -8.95 27.09
N ASP A 175 -27.79 -9.92 27.19
CA ASP A 175 -29.02 -9.78 27.97
C ASP A 175 -28.71 -9.98 29.47
N LYS A 176 -28.80 -8.88 30.20
CA LYS A 176 -28.53 -8.87 31.65
C LYS A 176 -29.64 -9.53 32.45
N ALA A 177 -30.88 -9.60 31.94
CA ALA A 177 -31.99 -10.15 32.64
C ALA A 177 -31.96 -11.68 32.65
N SER A 178 -31.68 -12.29 31.49
CA SER A 178 -31.53 -13.74 31.37
C SER A 178 -30.15 -14.25 31.73
N GLY A 179 -29.13 -13.37 31.77
CA GLY A 179 -27.73 -13.76 31.95
C GLY A 179 -27.08 -14.29 30.66
N ALA A 180 -27.75 -14.25 29.51
CA ALA A 180 -27.22 -14.68 28.24
C ALA A 180 -26.28 -13.60 27.66
N TYR A 181 -25.00 -13.91 27.53
CA TYR A 181 -24.03 -12.99 26.98
C TYR A 181 -23.96 -13.08 25.45
N TYR A 182 -24.00 -14.29 24.89
CA TYR A 182 -24.07 -14.55 23.45
C TYR A 182 -24.98 -15.75 23.16
N ASP A 183 -25.43 -15.88 21.94
CA ASP A 183 -26.17 -17.03 21.43
C ASP A 183 -25.16 -18.10 20.95
N PRO A 184 -25.04 -19.27 21.60
CA PRO A 184 -24.09 -20.30 21.20
C PRO A 184 -24.38 -20.89 19.82
N ALA A 185 -25.58 -20.79 19.28
CA ALA A 185 -25.90 -21.23 17.92
C ALA A 185 -25.28 -20.35 16.83
N LYS A 186 -24.88 -19.12 17.19
CA LYS A 186 -24.25 -18.12 16.31
C LYS A 186 -22.74 -18.04 16.46
N LEU A 187 -22.12 -19.01 17.11
CA LEU A 187 -20.69 -19.18 17.22
C LEU A 187 -20.24 -20.33 16.32
N HIS A 188 -19.30 -20.04 15.44
CA HIS A 188 -18.73 -21.01 14.50
C HIS A 188 -17.25 -21.24 14.76
N VAL A 189 -16.89 -22.51 15.00
CA VAL A 189 -15.49 -22.93 15.16
C VAL A 189 -14.93 -23.22 13.77
N LEU A 190 -13.82 -22.56 13.40
CA LEU A 190 -13.21 -22.70 12.08
C LEU A 190 -12.68 -24.10 11.80
N ASP A 191 -12.01 -24.70 12.80
CA ASP A 191 -11.39 -26.04 12.79
C ASP A 191 -10.56 -26.34 11.52
N HIS A 192 -9.76 -25.37 11.11
CA HIS A 192 -8.96 -25.44 9.89
C HIS A 192 -7.78 -26.40 10.03
N VAL A 193 -7.64 -27.31 9.08
CA VAL A 193 -6.48 -28.20 8.91
C VAL A 193 -6.05 -28.14 7.44
N GLY A 194 -4.88 -27.56 7.19
CA GLY A 194 -4.32 -27.39 5.85
C GLY A 194 -2.87 -27.79 5.74
N GLU A 195 -2.25 -27.41 4.63
CA GLU A 195 -0.84 -27.71 4.32
C GLU A 195 0.10 -26.93 5.24
N HIS A 196 -0.20 -25.65 5.49
CA HIS A 196 0.66 -24.71 6.23
C HIS A 196 0.19 -24.43 7.64
N PHE A 197 -1.13 -24.57 7.91
CA PHE A 197 -1.71 -24.16 9.18
C PHE A 197 -2.70 -25.15 9.76
N ARG A 198 -2.73 -25.17 11.11
CA ARG A 198 -3.78 -25.83 11.89
C ARG A 198 -4.31 -24.83 12.90
N VAL A 199 -5.54 -24.36 12.70
CA VAL A 199 -6.13 -23.29 13.52
C VAL A 199 -7.56 -23.65 13.88
N LYS A 200 -7.78 -23.96 15.15
CA LYS A 200 -9.10 -24.35 15.61
C LYS A 200 -10.10 -23.20 15.60
N GLY A 201 -9.71 -22.01 16.06
CA GLY A 201 -10.67 -20.96 16.35
C GLY A 201 -11.52 -21.29 17.58
N PRO A 202 -12.61 -20.57 17.84
CA PRO A 202 -13.04 -19.35 17.12
C PRO A 202 -12.15 -18.17 17.42
N LEU A 203 -12.33 -17.06 16.68
CA LEU A 203 -11.70 -15.80 17.04
C LEU A 203 -12.36 -15.24 18.31
N ASN A 204 -11.55 -14.69 19.23
CA ASN A 204 -12.03 -14.10 20.47
C ASN A 204 -12.36 -12.59 20.35
N VAL A 205 -12.72 -12.15 19.14
CA VAL A 205 -13.21 -10.80 18.82
C VAL A 205 -14.51 -10.97 18.04
N ALA A 206 -15.54 -10.21 18.36
CA ALA A 206 -16.80 -10.21 17.62
C ALA A 206 -16.58 -9.85 16.15
N ARG A 207 -17.52 -10.21 15.28
CA ARG A 207 -17.49 -9.84 13.87
C ARG A 207 -17.39 -8.32 13.73
N SER A 208 -16.48 -7.88 12.88
CA SER A 208 -16.15 -6.46 12.78
C SER A 208 -17.23 -5.62 12.09
N PRO A 209 -17.30 -4.28 12.31
CA PRO A 209 -18.37 -3.43 11.79
C PRO A 209 -18.56 -3.54 10.28
N GLN A 210 -17.49 -3.63 9.51
CA GLN A 210 -17.57 -3.81 8.05
C GLN A 210 -17.61 -5.29 7.60
N GLY A 211 -17.86 -6.22 8.53
CA GLY A 211 -17.86 -7.67 8.30
C GLY A 211 -16.46 -8.25 8.32
N GLN A 212 -15.61 -7.81 7.43
CA GLN A 212 -14.19 -8.14 7.35
C GLN A 212 -13.39 -6.90 6.98
N PRO A 213 -12.21 -6.65 7.57
CA PRO A 213 -11.25 -5.66 7.10
C PRO A 213 -10.99 -5.78 5.60
N VAL A 214 -10.82 -4.64 4.91
CA VAL A 214 -10.60 -4.63 3.46
C VAL A 214 -9.25 -5.27 3.12
N ILE A 215 -9.24 -6.19 2.14
CA ILE A 215 -8.03 -6.87 1.69
C ILE A 215 -7.35 -6.07 0.59
N VAL A 216 -6.12 -5.65 0.85
CA VAL A 216 -5.28 -4.90 -0.08
C VAL A 216 -4.08 -5.76 -0.49
N GLN A 217 -3.62 -5.66 -1.71
CA GLN A 217 -2.41 -6.34 -2.19
C GLN A 217 -1.59 -5.44 -3.12
N ALA A 218 -0.29 -5.74 -3.25
CA ALA A 218 0.64 -4.99 -4.09
C ALA A 218 1.37 -5.87 -5.14
N GLY A 219 0.92 -7.11 -5.37
CA GLY A 219 1.57 -8.06 -6.28
C GLY A 219 1.30 -7.76 -7.75
N SER A 220 2.36 -7.61 -8.55
CA SER A 220 2.25 -7.39 -10.01
C SER A 220 2.75 -8.58 -10.85
N SER A 221 3.35 -9.60 -10.23
CA SER A 221 3.74 -10.85 -10.91
C SER A 221 2.51 -11.65 -11.33
N GLU A 222 2.70 -12.64 -12.23
CA GLU A 222 1.60 -13.52 -12.66
C GLU A 222 0.89 -14.17 -11.47
N THR A 223 1.67 -14.78 -10.56
CA THR A 223 1.13 -15.41 -9.34
C THR A 223 0.49 -14.37 -8.40
N GLY A 224 1.07 -13.15 -8.32
CA GLY A 224 0.52 -12.05 -7.53
C GLY A 224 -0.82 -11.55 -8.06
N ARG A 225 -0.96 -11.40 -9.38
CA ARG A 225 -2.23 -11.02 -10.02
C ARG A 225 -3.30 -12.09 -9.83
N GLU A 226 -2.93 -13.37 -9.90
CA GLU A 226 -3.85 -14.48 -9.69
C GLU A 226 -4.36 -14.51 -8.23
N LEU A 227 -3.47 -14.32 -7.25
CA LEU A 227 -3.85 -14.20 -5.84
C LEU A 227 -4.74 -12.96 -5.60
N ALA A 228 -4.40 -11.83 -6.22
CA ALA A 228 -5.18 -10.60 -6.11
C ALA A 228 -6.58 -10.75 -6.72
N ALA A 229 -6.71 -11.37 -7.88
CA ALA A 229 -8.01 -11.67 -8.50
C ALA A 229 -8.88 -12.55 -7.62
N GLN A 230 -8.29 -13.47 -6.88
CA GLN A 230 -9.00 -14.35 -5.96
C GLN A 230 -9.44 -13.64 -4.67
N THR A 231 -8.61 -12.74 -4.11
CA THR A 231 -8.73 -12.32 -2.71
C THR A 231 -8.76 -10.82 -2.49
N ALA A 232 -8.10 -10.00 -3.32
CA ALA A 232 -7.95 -8.57 -3.08
C ALA A 232 -9.20 -7.76 -3.42
N GLU A 233 -9.41 -6.68 -2.67
CA GLU A 233 -10.45 -5.69 -2.90
C GLU A 233 -9.87 -4.33 -3.32
N VAL A 234 -8.58 -4.11 -3.00
CA VAL A 234 -7.78 -3.00 -3.50
C VAL A 234 -6.44 -3.56 -3.97
N VAL A 235 -5.97 -3.12 -5.13
CA VAL A 235 -4.62 -3.44 -5.61
C VAL A 235 -3.82 -2.17 -5.82
N PHE A 236 -2.70 -2.10 -5.10
CA PHE A 236 -1.64 -1.13 -5.33
C PHE A 236 -0.65 -1.68 -6.37
N THR A 237 -0.28 -0.90 -7.37
CA THR A 237 0.65 -1.34 -8.42
C THR A 237 1.58 -0.21 -8.85
N ALA A 238 2.75 -0.57 -9.36
CA ALA A 238 3.67 0.35 -10.01
C ALA A 238 3.48 0.29 -11.53
N GLN A 239 3.09 1.41 -12.13
CA GLN A 239 2.94 1.58 -13.57
C GLN A 239 3.63 2.89 -13.97
N THR A 240 4.28 2.94 -15.12
CA THR A 240 4.98 4.15 -15.62
C THR A 240 4.36 4.75 -16.87
N SER A 241 3.40 4.07 -17.48
CA SER A 241 2.73 4.52 -18.70
C SER A 241 1.25 4.17 -18.69
N LEU A 242 0.45 4.96 -19.38
CA LEU A 242 -0.98 4.74 -19.54
C LEU A 242 -1.26 3.38 -20.19
N ALA A 243 -0.57 3.03 -21.26
CA ALA A 243 -0.76 1.76 -21.97
C ALA A 243 -0.45 0.55 -21.06
N GLY A 244 0.64 0.61 -20.27
CA GLY A 244 0.98 -0.43 -19.31
C GLY A 244 -0.06 -0.57 -18.20
N ALA A 245 -0.58 0.56 -17.71
CA ALA A 245 -1.62 0.58 -16.69
C ALA A 245 -2.95 0.03 -17.23
N GLN A 246 -3.33 0.36 -18.47
CA GLN A 246 -4.51 -0.20 -19.15
C GLN A 246 -4.41 -1.72 -19.33
N ALA A 247 -3.25 -2.21 -19.78
CA ALA A 247 -3.01 -3.65 -19.93
C ALA A 247 -3.11 -4.39 -18.59
N PHE A 248 -2.51 -3.84 -17.54
CA PHE A 248 -2.60 -4.39 -16.19
C PHE A 248 -4.04 -4.38 -15.65
N TYR A 249 -4.75 -3.27 -15.84
CA TYR A 249 -6.14 -3.10 -15.42
C TYR A 249 -7.06 -4.11 -16.11
N ALA A 250 -6.96 -4.23 -17.42
CA ALA A 250 -7.77 -5.16 -18.21
C ALA A 250 -7.49 -6.63 -17.84
N ASP A 251 -6.22 -7.00 -17.69
CA ASP A 251 -5.83 -8.35 -17.29
C ASP A 251 -6.38 -8.71 -15.91
N LEU A 252 -6.13 -7.86 -14.91
CA LEU A 252 -6.55 -8.15 -13.54
C LEU A 252 -8.09 -8.18 -13.39
N LYS A 253 -8.80 -7.22 -13.99
CA LYS A 253 -10.27 -7.20 -13.99
C LYS A 253 -10.85 -8.40 -14.74
N GLY A 254 -10.22 -8.84 -15.83
CA GLY A 254 -10.62 -10.02 -16.61
C GLY A 254 -10.52 -11.33 -15.83
N ARG A 255 -9.60 -11.43 -14.87
CA ARG A 255 -9.43 -12.64 -14.03
C ARG A 255 -10.54 -12.82 -12.99
N LEU A 256 -11.23 -11.74 -12.58
CA LEU A 256 -12.21 -11.77 -11.49
C LEU A 256 -13.36 -12.75 -11.75
N ALA A 257 -13.83 -12.87 -13.00
CA ALA A 257 -14.92 -13.77 -13.38
C ALA A 257 -14.64 -15.23 -13.05
N LYS A 258 -13.36 -15.67 -13.11
CA LYS A 258 -12.91 -17.02 -12.72
C LYS A 258 -13.25 -17.34 -11.26
N TYR A 259 -13.34 -16.32 -10.42
CA TYR A 259 -13.62 -16.44 -8.99
C TYR A 259 -15.04 -15.98 -8.62
N GLY A 260 -15.94 -15.84 -9.61
CA GLY A 260 -17.30 -15.36 -9.39
C GLY A 260 -17.40 -13.91 -8.91
N ARG A 261 -16.38 -13.11 -9.16
CA ARG A 261 -16.28 -11.72 -8.67
C ARG A 261 -16.60 -10.72 -9.79
N SER A 262 -17.32 -9.67 -9.42
CA SER A 262 -17.60 -8.56 -10.34
C SER A 262 -16.39 -7.61 -10.47
N ALA A 263 -16.34 -6.88 -11.58
CA ALA A 263 -15.29 -5.88 -11.80
C ALA A 263 -15.24 -4.80 -10.69
N ASP A 264 -16.39 -4.45 -10.13
CA ASP A 264 -16.49 -3.43 -9.08
C ASP A 264 -16.04 -3.91 -7.70
N SER A 265 -15.88 -5.22 -7.50
CA SER A 265 -15.39 -5.79 -6.24
C SER A 265 -13.89 -5.57 -6.01
N LEU A 266 -13.17 -5.00 -6.96
CA LEU A 266 -11.74 -4.72 -6.89
C LEU A 266 -11.47 -3.30 -7.39
N LYS A 267 -10.71 -2.51 -6.60
CA LYS A 267 -10.22 -1.18 -6.99
C LYS A 267 -8.73 -1.26 -7.31
N ILE A 268 -8.33 -0.83 -8.49
CA ILE A 268 -6.93 -0.79 -8.92
C ILE A 268 -6.43 0.65 -8.76
N MET A 269 -5.45 0.84 -7.88
CA MET A 269 -4.91 2.13 -7.48
C MET A 269 -3.39 2.18 -7.73
N PRO A 270 -2.96 2.53 -8.95
CA PRO A 270 -1.54 2.76 -9.22
C PRO A 270 -0.94 3.82 -8.28
N GLY A 271 0.32 3.62 -7.90
CA GLY A 271 1.07 4.66 -7.22
C GLY A 271 1.42 5.80 -8.18
N VAL A 272 1.19 7.04 -7.75
CA VAL A 272 1.58 8.24 -8.47
C VAL A 272 2.47 9.10 -7.59
N PHE A 273 3.67 9.41 -8.05
CA PHE A 273 4.59 10.34 -7.40
C PHE A 273 4.36 11.75 -7.93
N VAL A 274 4.04 12.69 -7.03
CA VAL A 274 3.55 14.00 -7.44
C VAL A 274 4.35 15.12 -6.80
N VAL A 275 4.88 16.03 -7.63
CA VAL A 275 5.49 17.30 -7.20
C VAL A 275 4.62 18.46 -7.70
N VAL A 276 3.98 19.16 -6.78
CA VAL A 276 3.02 20.23 -7.07
C VAL A 276 3.66 21.60 -6.89
N GLY A 277 3.51 22.48 -7.87
CA GLY A 277 3.82 23.90 -7.76
C GLY A 277 2.66 24.76 -8.24
N GLN A 278 2.59 26.02 -7.83
CA GLN A 278 1.60 26.99 -8.35
C GLN A 278 1.84 27.31 -9.82
N THR A 279 3.11 27.23 -10.24
CA THR A 279 3.56 27.34 -11.62
C THR A 279 4.37 26.11 -12.02
N GLU A 280 4.55 25.88 -13.33
CA GLU A 280 5.42 24.80 -13.82
C GLU A 280 6.88 25.01 -13.37
N ALA A 281 7.34 26.26 -13.40
CA ALA A 281 8.69 26.63 -12.96
C ALA A 281 8.91 26.30 -11.48
N GLU A 282 7.94 26.63 -10.61
CA GLU A 282 8.00 26.29 -9.18
C GLU A 282 7.99 24.76 -8.96
N ALA A 283 7.14 24.03 -9.67
CA ALA A 283 7.11 22.57 -9.57
C ALA A 283 8.45 21.95 -10.00
N GLN A 284 9.02 22.45 -11.06
CA GLN A 284 10.32 22.00 -11.56
C GLN A 284 11.45 22.35 -10.57
N GLU A 285 11.47 23.55 -10.04
CA GLU A 285 12.45 23.99 -9.02
C GLU A 285 12.36 23.12 -7.75
N LYS A 286 11.15 22.81 -7.26
CA LYS A 286 10.94 21.87 -6.16
C LYS A 286 11.53 20.50 -6.50
N CYS A 287 11.28 19.98 -7.68
CA CYS A 287 11.81 18.69 -8.14
C CYS A 287 13.34 18.71 -8.16
N GLU A 288 13.94 19.75 -8.75
CA GLU A 288 15.41 19.90 -8.83
C GLU A 288 16.06 20.02 -7.46
N THR A 289 15.42 20.74 -6.53
CA THR A 289 15.89 20.84 -5.14
C THR A 289 16.07 19.46 -4.52
N PHE A 290 15.09 18.57 -4.66
CA PHE A 290 15.23 17.19 -4.17
C PHE A 290 16.30 16.40 -4.92
N GLN A 291 16.40 16.56 -6.23
CA GLN A 291 17.40 15.88 -7.05
C GLN A 291 18.84 16.29 -6.67
N GLN A 292 19.06 17.55 -6.32
CA GLN A 292 20.36 18.05 -5.85
C GLN A 292 20.77 17.51 -4.47
N LEU A 293 19.79 17.08 -3.65
CA LEU A 293 20.05 16.44 -2.36
C LEU A 293 20.47 14.97 -2.49
N VAL A 294 20.32 14.36 -3.68
CA VAL A 294 20.67 12.94 -3.88
C VAL A 294 22.17 12.81 -4.17
N GLU A 295 22.84 12.10 -3.30
CA GLU A 295 24.21 11.64 -3.60
C GLU A 295 24.11 10.51 -4.65
N PRO A 296 24.92 10.54 -5.74
CA PRO A 296 24.81 9.56 -6.82
C PRO A 296 24.89 8.11 -6.33
N GLU A 297 25.76 7.82 -5.37
CA GLU A 297 25.93 6.50 -4.78
C GLU A 297 24.70 6.02 -4.03
N VAL A 298 23.98 6.93 -3.36
CA VAL A 298 22.70 6.64 -2.70
C VAL A 298 21.62 6.28 -3.73
N GLY A 299 21.56 7.03 -4.83
CA GLY A 299 20.64 6.74 -5.94
C GLY A 299 20.90 5.37 -6.56
N VAL A 300 22.17 5.05 -6.81
CA VAL A 300 22.60 3.75 -7.38
C VAL A 300 22.36 2.60 -6.40
N ALA A 301 22.61 2.79 -5.10
CA ALA A 301 22.32 1.78 -4.09
C ALA A 301 20.81 1.50 -3.98
N LEU A 302 19.97 2.55 -4.04
CA LEU A 302 18.52 2.38 -4.11
C LEU A 302 18.09 1.61 -5.36
N LEU A 303 18.69 1.92 -6.52
CA LEU A 303 18.46 1.22 -7.78
C LEU A 303 18.81 -0.26 -7.65
N GLY A 304 20.00 -0.59 -7.12
CA GLY A 304 20.42 -1.97 -6.89
C GLY A 304 19.46 -2.78 -6.04
N ARG A 305 18.96 -2.18 -4.97
CA ARG A 305 17.89 -2.80 -4.13
C ARG A 305 16.62 -3.08 -4.91
N MET A 306 16.19 -2.14 -5.74
CA MET A 306 14.96 -2.28 -6.53
C MET A 306 15.10 -3.28 -7.70
N LEU A 307 16.31 -3.56 -8.12
CA LEU A 307 16.62 -4.54 -9.16
C LEU A 307 16.84 -5.97 -8.62
N GLY A 308 16.65 -6.19 -7.31
CA GLY A 308 16.82 -7.51 -6.69
C GLY A 308 18.04 -7.62 -5.79
N ASN A 309 18.46 -6.52 -5.18
CA ASN A 309 19.64 -6.42 -4.31
C ASN A 309 20.98 -6.63 -5.05
N PHE A 310 21.06 -6.20 -6.30
CA PHE A 310 22.34 -6.21 -7.04
C PHE A 310 23.28 -5.12 -6.53
N ASP A 311 24.54 -5.49 -6.34
CA ASP A 311 25.61 -4.55 -6.06
C ASP A 311 26.07 -3.83 -7.34
N LEU A 312 25.52 -2.64 -7.54
CA LEU A 312 25.85 -1.78 -8.67
C LEU A 312 27.04 -0.86 -8.42
N SER A 313 27.64 -0.86 -7.23
CA SER A 313 28.81 -0.02 -6.90
C SER A 313 30.05 -0.34 -7.72
N LYS A 314 30.08 -1.52 -8.34
CA LYS A 314 31.17 -2.01 -9.19
C LYS A 314 31.19 -1.41 -10.61
N TYR A 315 30.12 -0.74 -11.00
CA TYR A 315 29.93 -0.22 -12.35
C TYR A 315 30.14 1.30 -12.38
N PRO A 316 30.63 1.86 -13.49
CA PRO A 316 30.82 3.31 -13.60
C PRO A 316 29.49 4.04 -13.55
N LEU A 317 29.43 5.14 -12.80
CA LEU A 317 28.23 5.94 -12.62
C LEU A 317 27.72 6.58 -13.92
N ASP A 318 28.62 6.87 -14.84
CA ASP A 318 28.36 7.42 -16.17
C ASP A 318 28.12 6.35 -17.26
N GLY A 319 28.22 5.08 -16.87
CA GLY A 319 27.91 3.93 -17.73
C GLY A 319 26.40 3.60 -17.77
N PRO A 320 25.96 2.79 -18.76
CA PRO A 320 24.59 2.31 -18.83
C PRO A 320 24.28 1.29 -17.73
N LEU A 321 22.98 1.00 -17.54
CA LEU A 321 22.58 -0.12 -16.69
C LEU A 321 23.15 -1.43 -17.25
N PRO A 322 23.92 -2.21 -16.45
CA PRO A 322 24.46 -3.49 -16.92
C PRO A 322 23.33 -4.51 -17.15
N GLU A 323 23.61 -5.51 -17.99
CA GLU A 323 22.74 -6.68 -18.10
C GLU A 323 22.74 -7.45 -16.78
N LEU A 324 21.57 -7.60 -16.19
CA LEU A 324 21.38 -8.28 -14.91
C LEU A 324 20.50 -9.52 -15.11
N PRO A 325 20.83 -10.64 -14.45
CA PRO A 325 19.95 -11.80 -14.47
C PRO A 325 18.59 -11.44 -13.84
N LEU A 326 17.54 -12.10 -14.29
CA LEU A 326 16.23 -11.96 -13.64
C LEU A 326 16.33 -12.46 -12.21
N THR A 327 15.77 -11.69 -11.28
CA THR A 327 15.79 -12.08 -9.88
C THR A 327 14.78 -13.18 -9.62
N ASP A 328 15.08 -14.13 -8.73
CA ASP A 328 14.10 -15.09 -8.22
C ASP A 328 13.20 -14.49 -7.12
N SER A 329 13.49 -13.27 -6.69
CA SER A 329 12.69 -12.51 -5.73
C SER A 329 11.43 -11.93 -6.39
N GLY A 330 10.44 -11.55 -5.59
CA GLY A 330 9.16 -10.98 -6.05
C GLY A 330 9.25 -9.64 -6.80
N GLN A 331 10.46 -9.15 -7.11
CA GLN A 331 10.69 -7.84 -7.76
C GLN A 331 10.90 -7.91 -9.28
N GLN A 332 10.70 -9.06 -9.93
CA GLN A 332 10.90 -9.21 -11.38
C GLN A 332 10.16 -8.16 -12.22
N SER A 333 8.92 -7.85 -11.85
CA SER A 333 8.11 -6.84 -12.56
C SER A 333 8.77 -5.46 -12.48
N ARG A 334 9.33 -5.12 -11.32
CA ARG A 334 10.03 -3.86 -11.12
C ARG A 334 11.37 -3.80 -11.86
N GLN A 335 12.12 -4.89 -11.83
CA GLN A 335 13.37 -5.01 -12.59
C GLN A 335 13.13 -4.75 -14.08
N ARG A 336 12.13 -5.44 -14.69
CA ARG A 336 11.77 -5.23 -16.10
C ARG A 336 11.41 -3.78 -16.39
N LEU A 337 10.55 -3.19 -15.56
CA LEU A 337 10.10 -1.80 -15.71
C LEU A 337 11.26 -0.80 -15.69
N LEU A 338 12.24 -0.98 -14.79
CA LEU A 338 13.40 -0.11 -14.68
C LEU A 338 14.41 -0.32 -15.81
N THR A 339 14.58 -1.57 -16.27
CA THR A 339 15.43 -1.88 -17.43
C THR A 339 14.85 -1.28 -18.71
N GLU A 340 13.54 -1.40 -18.91
CA GLU A 340 12.84 -0.76 -20.04
C GLU A 340 12.94 0.77 -19.99
N LEU A 341 12.80 1.36 -18.79
CA LEU A 341 12.96 2.80 -18.60
C LEU A 341 14.38 3.27 -18.97
N ALA A 342 15.41 2.58 -18.47
CA ALA A 342 16.80 2.89 -18.75
C ALA A 342 17.10 2.83 -20.25
N GLY A 343 16.65 1.79 -20.95
CA GLY A 343 16.86 1.62 -22.39
C GLY A 343 16.09 2.61 -23.23
N ARG A 344 14.83 2.89 -22.88
CA ARG A 344 13.99 3.84 -23.61
C ARG A 344 14.54 5.28 -23.60
N GLU A 345 15.11 5.67 -22.46
CA GLU A 345 15.60 7.04 -22.25
C GLU A 345 17.13 7.16 -22.32
N ASN A 346 17.82 6.06 -22.61
CA ASN A 346 19.30 5.98 -22.71
C ASN A 346 20.00 6.57 -21.47
N LEU A 347 19.56 6.17 -20.27
CA LEU A 347 20.03 6.71 -19.00
C LEU A 347 21.32 6.02 -18.53
N THR A 348 22.26 6.81 -17.99
CA THR A 348 23.36 6.31 -17.21
C THR A 348 22.90 5.78 -15.85
N LEU A 349 23.74 5.03 -15.12
CA LEU A 349 23.43 4.54 -13.77
C LEU A 349 23.11 5.69 -12.81
N ALA A 350 23.89 6.77 -12.84
CA ALA A 350 23.64 7.95 -11.99
C ALA A 350 22.33 8.65 -12.33
N GLU A 351 22.01 8.81 -13.61
CA GLU A 351 20.77 9.41 -14.07
C GLU A 351 19.56 8.56 -13.72
N LEU A 352 19.63 7.24 -13.94
CA LEU A 352 18.56 6.33 -13.56
C LEU A 352 18.38 6.31 -12.05
N GLY A 353 19.47 6.21 -11.27
CA GLY A 353 19.46 6.27 -9.81
C GLY A 353 18.79 7.57 -9.30
N ARG A 354 19.14 8.70 -9.90
CA ARG A 354 18.51 10.00 -9.58
C ARG A 354 17.04 10.03 -9.96
N LYS A 355 16.70 9.55 -11.16
CA LYS A 355 15.32 9.52 -11.65
C LYS A 355 14.38 8.68 -10.76
N ILE A 356 14.87 7.57 -10.23
CA ILE A 356 14.08 6.70 -9.36
C ILE A 356 14.07 7.13 -7.89
N ALA A 357 14.90 8.08 -7.51
CA ALA A 357 15.07 8.54 -6.13
C ALA A 357 13.75 9.04 -5.47
N GLY A 358 12.83 9.58 -6.27
CA GLY A 358 11.48 9.98 -5.85
C GLY A 358 10.44 8.92 -6.14
N GLY A 359 10.13 8.72 -7.41
CA GLY A 359 9.00 7.90 -7.87
C GLY A 359 9.19 6.39 -7.75
N ARG A 360 10.42 5.89 -7.59
CA ARG A 360 10.73 4.46 -7.44
C ARG A 360 10.04 3.54 -8.46
N GLY A 361 9.94 3.98 -9.72
CA GLY A 361 9.25 3.24 -10.76
C GLY A 361 7.72 3.37 -10.74
N HIS A 362 7.17 4.31 -10.00
CA HIS A 362 5.78 4.76 -10.14
C HIS A 362 5.67 5.89 -11.17
N TYR A 363 4.46 6.12 -11.65
CA TYR A 363 4.18 7.25 -12.52
C TYR A 363 4.50 8.56 -11.82
N SER A 364 5.31 9.39 -12.45
CA SER A 364 5.78 10.65 -11.85
C SER A 364 5.20 11.84 -12.57
N LEU A 365 4.63 12.77 -11.81
CA LEU A 365 4.01 14.02 -12.29
C LEU A 365 4.65 15.21 -11.59
N VAL A 366 5.09 16.18 -12.37
CA VAL A 366 5.61 17.46 -11.90
C VAL A 366 4.85 18.55 -12.61
N GLY A 367 4.19 19.46 -11.90
CA GLY A 367 3.42 20.51 -12.56
C GLY A 367 2.41 21.22 -11.66
N LYS A 368 1.54 21.99 -12.30
CA LYS A 368 0.44 22.71 -11.64
C LYS A 368 -0.71 21.76 -11.29
N PRO A 369 -1.54 22.12 -10.30
CA PRO A 369 -2.69 21.31 -9.90
C PRO A 369 -3.58 20.85 -11.06
N ALA A 370 -3.92 21.75 -11.99
CA ALA A 370 -4.76 21.43 -13.13
C ALA A 370 -4.13 20.38 -14.07
N GLN A 371 -2.82 20.50 -14.36
CA GLN A 371 -2.11 19.56 -15.23
C GLN A 371 -2.02 18.17 -14.59
N ILE A 372 -1.78 18.11 -13.27
CA ILE A 372 -1.78 16.86 -12.53
C ILE A 372 -3.17 16.25 -12.56
N ALA A 373 -4.22 17.04 -12.29
CA ALA A 373 -5.60 16.57 -12.37
C ALA A 373 -5.97 16.07 -13.78
N ASP A 374 -5.49 16.70 -14.87
CA ASP A 374 -5.70 16.24 -16.25
C ASP A 374 -5.16 14.81 -16.45
N ARG A 375 -3.96 14.52 -15.93
CA ARG A 375 -3.35 13.20 -16.07
C ARG A 375 -4.05 12.14 -15.21
N LEU A 376 -4.45 12.48 -13.99
CA LEU A 376 -5.21 11.57 -13.15
C LEU A 376 -6.58 11.26 -13.75
N GLN A 377 -7.26 12.26 -14.32
CA GLN A 377 -8.52 12.12 -15.04
C GLN A 377 -8.35 11.22 -16.28
N GLU A 378 -7.34 11.46 -17.08
CA GLU A 378 -7.02 10.66 -18.28
C GLU A 378 -6.89 9.16 -17.93
N TRP A 379 -6.09 8.83 -16.92
CA TRP A 379 -5.91 7.43 -16.49
C TRP A 379 -7.20 6.80 -15.96
N PHE A 380 -7.98 7.58 -15.23
CA PHE A 380 -9.25 7.12 -14.69
C PHE A 380 -10.30 6.87 -15.78
N GLU A 381 -10.48 7.81 -16.70
CA GLU A 381 -11.48 7.72 -17.77
C GLU A 381 -11.12 6.68 -18.82
N GLN A 382 -9.83 6.49 -19.08
CA GLN A 382 -9.35 5.52 -20.07
C GLN A 382 -9.16 4.10 -19.54
N GLY A 383 -9.65 3.79 -18.33
CA GLY A 383 -9.65 2.42 -17.80
C GLY A 383 -8.27 1.93 -17.41
N ALA A 384 -7.42 2.81 -16.88
CA ALA A 384 -6.11 2.47 -16.35
C ALA A 384 -6.07 2.42 -14.81
N ALA A 385 -7.04 3.06 -14.15
CA ALA A 385 -7.12 3.15 -12.69
C ALA A 385 -8.56 3.31 -12.19
N ASP A 386 -8.84 2.87 -10.96
CA ASP A 386 -10.02 3.23 -10.19
C ASP A 386 -9.73 4.39 -9.22
N GLY A 387 -8.47 4.73 -9.05
CA GLY A 387 -7.96 5.76 -8.17
C GLY A 387 -6.43 5.71 -8.11
N PHE A 388 -5.85 6.40 -7.15
CA PHE A 388 -4.38 6.49 -7.04
C PHE A 388 -3.93 6.42 -5.58
N ASN A 389 -2.81 5.76 -5.35
CA ASN A 389 -2.08 5.86 -4.10
C ASN A 389 -1.02 6.96 -4.26
N VAL A 390 -1.21 8.09 -3.57
CA VAL A 390 -0.44 9.32 -3.76
C VAL A 390 0.86 9.24 -2.97
N LEU A 391 1.96 9.42 -3.68
CA LEU A 391 3.31 9.49 -3.16
C LEU A 391 3.81 10.92 -3.35
N VAL A 392 4.26 11.55 -2.27
CA VAL A 392 4.77 12.93 -2.35
C VAL A 392 6.26 12.97 -2.04
N PRO A 393 7.01 13.97 -2.56
CA PRO A 393 8.46 14.00 -2.36
C PRO A 393 8.82 14.07 -0.89
N HIS A 394 8.17 14.92 -0.12
CA HIS A 394 8.43 15.13 1.30
C HIS A 394 7.14 15.32 2.09
N LEU A 395 7.21 15.12 3.38
CA LEU A 395 6.10 15.26 4.32
C LEU A 395 6.45 16.26 5.42
N PRO A 396 5.49 17.13 5.85
CA PRO A 396 4.10 17.20 5.41
C PRO A 396 3.88 17.99 4.12
N GLY A 397 4.78 18.89 3.72
CA GLY A 397 4.57 19.92 2.68
C GLY A 397 4.07 19.38 1.34
N GLY A 398 4.63 18.28 0.83
CA GLY A 398 4.16 17.70 -0.43
C GLY A 398 2.73 17.15 -0.36
N LEU A 399 2.31 16.63 0.81
CA LEU A 399 0.92 16.21 1.01
C LEU A 399 -0.01 17.42 1.10
N GLU A 400 0.42 18.49 1.77
CA GLU A 400 -0.33 19.75 1.83
C GLU A 400 -0.49 20.38 0.44
N ASP A 401 0.57 20.40 -0.37
CA ASP A 401 0.52 20.90 -1.76
C ASP A 401 -0.51 20.13 -2.60
N PHE A 402 -0.53 18.80 -2.50
CA PHE A 402 -1.51 17.97 -3.19
C PHE A 402 -2.94 18.19 -2.66
N ALA A 403 -3.11 18.17 -1.35
CA ALA A 403 -4.40 18.34 -0.67
C ALA A 403 -5.04 19.71 -0.97
N ASN A 404 -4.25 20.78 -0.99
CA ASN A 404 -4.73 22.14 -1.18
C ASN A 404 -4.81 22.56 -2.65
N GLY A 405 -4.10 21.88 -3.55
CA GLY A 405 -4.07 22.21 -4.98
C GLY A 405 -4.84 21.23 -5.85
N VAL A 406 -4.42 19.96 -5.85
CA VAL A 406 -4.94 18.94 -6.78
C VAL A 406 -6.32 18.44 -6.36
N VAL A 407 -6.54 18.20 -5.07
CA VAL A 407 -7.83 17.70 -4.56
C VAL A 407 -8.99 18.66 -4.89
N PRO A 408 -8.91 19.98 -4.64
CA PRO A 408 -9.98 20.91 -5.01
C PRO A 408 -10.27 20.92 -6.51
N GLU A 409 -9.24 20.75 -7.35
CA GLU A 409 -9.42 20.69 -8.80
C GLU A 409 -10.15 19.40 -9.22
N LEU A 410 -9.84 18.26 -8.64
CA LEU A 410 -10.56 17.01 -8.86
C LEU A 410 -12.02 17.10 -8.39
N GLN A 411 -12.25 17.75 -7.25
CA GLN A 411 -13.61 18.00 -6.71
C GLN A 411 -14.41 18.92 -7.62
N ARG A 412 -13.81 20.02 -8.09
CA ARG A 412 -14.44 20.94 -9.05
C ARG A 412 -14.87 20.25 -10.34
N ARG A 413 -14.12 19.24 -10.78
CA ARG A 413 -14.46 18.41 -11.97
C ARG A 413 -15.51 17.33 -11.67
N GLY A 414 -15.94 17.16 -10.44
CA GLY A 414 -16.84 16.07 -10.02
C GLY A 414 -16.19 14.67 -10.01
N LEU A 415 -14.86 14.62 -10.12
CA LEU A 415 -14.09 13.38 -10.18
C LEU A 415 -13.79 12.79 -8.79
N PHE A 416 -13.82 13.62 -7.77
CA PHE A 416 -13.55 13.22 -6.39
C PHE A 416 -14.60 13.77 -5.43
N ARG A 417 -14.79 13.10 -4.30
CA ARG A 417 -15.77 13.47 -3.27
C ARG A 417 -15.45 14.81 -2.63
N THR A 418 -16.48 15.56 -2.25
CA THR A 418 -16.36 16.74 -1.39
C THR A 418 -16.61 16.39 0.08
N GLU A 419 -17.36 15.31 0.35
CA GLU A 419 -17.65 14.80 1.69
C GLU A 419 -17.60 13.27 1.71
N TYR A 420 -17.34 12.69 2.89
CA TYR A 420 -17.48 11.26 3.09
C TYR A 420 -18.97 10.88 3.17
N GLU A 421 -19.40 9.99 2.30
CA GLU A 421 -20.77 9.47 2.27
C GLU A 421 -20.93 8.28 3.23
N GLY A 422 -19.91 7.43 3.33
CA GLY A 422 -19.89 6.24 4.17
C GLY A 422 -19.24 6.47 5.54
N ARG A 423 -19.49 5.54 6.45
CA ARG A 423 -18.83 5.47 7.77
C ARG A 423 -17.66 4.51 7.77
N THR A 424 -17.74 3.45 6.98
CA THR A 424 -16.72 2.41 6.89
C THR A 424 -15.82 2.60 5.67
N LEU A 425 -14.65 1.98 5.70
CA LEU A 425 -13.74 1.98 4.55
C LEU A 425 -14.42 1.34 3.33
N ARG A 426 -15.17 0.23 3.52
CA ARG A 426 -15.89 -0.44 2.43
C ARG A 426 -16.90 0.49 1.74
N GLU A 427 -17.74 1.16 2.53
CA GLU A 427 -18.72 2.11 2.00
C GLU A 427 -18.04 3.21 1.18
N ASN A 428 -16.95 3.79 1.71
CA ASN A 428 -16.22 4.85 1.03
C ASN A 428 -15.51 4.37 -0.27
N LEU A 429 -15.10 3.11 -0.32
CA LEU A 429 -14.55 2.51 -1.54
C LEU A 429 -15.63 1.99 -2.51
N GLY A 430 -16.89 1.94 -2.10
CA GLY A 430 -17.99 1.35 -2.87
C GLY A 430 -17.82 -0.17 -3.00
N LEU A 431 -17.41 -0.83 -1.92
CA LEU A 431 -17.27 -2.29 -1.81
C LEU A 431 -18.43 -2.86 -1.00
N ALA A 432 -18.93 -4.02 -1.40
CA ALA A 432 -19.97 -4.71 -0.66
C ALA A 432 -19.45 -5.19 0.71
N ARG A 433 -20.32 -5.18 1.73
CA ARG A 433 -20.03 -5.85 2.99
C ARG A 433 -20.09 -7.37 2.77
N PRO A 434 -19.03 -8.12 3.10
CA PRO A 434 -19.03 -9.57 2.89
C PRO A 434 -20.05 -10.23 3.81
N GLN A 435 -20.74 -11.24 3.26
CA GLN A 435 -21.61 -12.10 4.07
C GLN A 435 -20.75 -13.00 4.95
N ASN A 436 -21.30 -13.40 6.08
CA ASN A 436 -20.69 -14.42 6.92
C ASN A 436 -20.74 -15.77 6.18
N ARG A 437 -19.62 -16.49 6.10
CA ARG A 437 -19.54 -17.76 5.34
C ARG A 437 -20.31 -18.92 5.93
N PHE A 438 -20.73 -18.80 7.16
CA PHE A 438 -21.45 -19.85 7.91
C PHE A 438 -22.98 -19.64 7.93
N VAL A 439 -23.46 -18.54 7.31
CA VAL A 439 -24.89 -18.19 7.26
C VAL A 439 -25.43 -18.16 5.84
#